data_1183d5e70c9a1dd27779982bee417397
#
_entry.id   1183d5e70c9a1dd27779982bee417397
#
_cell.length_a   1.000
_cell.length_b   1.000
_cell.length_c   1.000
_cell.angle_alpha   90.00
_cell.angle_beta   90.00
_cell.angle_gamma   90.00
#
_symmetry.space_group_name_H-M   'P 1'
#
loop_
_entity.id
_entity.type
_entity.pdbx_description
1 polymer ?
#
loop_
_entity_poly.entity_id
_entity_poly.type
_entity_poly.pdbx_seq_one_letter_code
_entity_poly.pdbx_strand_id
1 'polypeptide(L)'
;AGTIRNIIADKCVLEGTHRSLSRKTSQKINAIIEETTNLVAAKTKTKGETIFLASYDPVINNPELVKRLQDICRQLKINYLPAEIAMTGEDFGYFTTLYPGLLFWLGSGCPYPLHSAQFLPKDECLETGIRILSAFVEK
;
A
#
# COMPACT_ATOMS: atom_id res chain seq x y z
N ALA A 1 -9.86 25.68 0.69
CA ALA A 1 -9.23 27.00 0.72
C ALA A 1 -10.15 28.02 1.39
N GLY A 2 -9.62 28.82 2.35
CA GLY A 2 -10.39 29.86 3.06
C GLY A 2 -11.50 29.34 3.95
N THR A 3 -12.07 30.23 4.73
CA THR A 3 -13.16 29.92 5.70
C THR A 3 -14.45 30.68 5.39
N ILE A 4 -14.38 31.76 4.62
CA ILE A 4 -15.49 32.67 4.33
C ILE A 4 -15.65 32.83 2.82
N ARG A 5 -16.90 32.76 2.32
CA ARG A 5 -17.18 32.64 0.87
C ARG A 5 -16.91 33.92 0.07
N ASN A 6 -16.95 35.09 0.67
CA ASN A 6 -16.79 36.40 0.04
C ASN A 6 -15.42 37.03 0.29
N ILE A 7 -14.47 36.29 0.87
CA ILE A 7 -13.11 36.75 1.11
C ILE A 7 -12.14 35.82 0.34
N ILE A 8 -11.15 36.43 -0.31
CA ILE A 8 -10.08 35.68 -0.97
C ILE A 8 -9.30 34.89 0.09
N ALA A 9 -9.12 33.61 -0.14
CA ALA A 9 -8.37 32.74 0.77
C ALA A 9 -6.91 33.18 0.88
N ASP A 10 -6.41 33.32 2.09
CA ASP A 10 -5.00 33.57 2.41
C ASP A 10 -4.16 32.29 2.34
N LYS A 11 -4.81 31.12 2.55
CA LYS A 11 -4.18 29.81 2.53
C LYS A 11 -5.04 28.77 1.81
N CYS A 12 -4.37 27.95 0.99
CA CYS A 12 -4.96 26.75 0.39
C CYS A 12 -4.09 25.55 0.76
N VAL A 13 -4.72 24.49 1.26
CA VAL A 13 -4.08 23.20 1.52
C VAL A 13 -4.67 22.18 0.57
N LEU A 14 -3.79 21.45 -0.11
CA LEU A 14 -4.12 20.31 -0.95
C LEU A 14 -3.49 19.08 -0.30
N GLU A 15 -4.30 18.07 -0.04
CA GLU A 15 -3.85 16.80 0.53
C GLU A 15 -4.19 15.68 -0.43
N GLY A 16 -3.31 14.71 -0.52
CA GLY A 16 -3.50 13.58 -1.41
C GLY A 16 -2.51 12.46 -1.18
N THR A 17 -2.69 11.38 -1.89
CA THR A 17 -1.77 10.25 -1.90
C THR A 17 -1.46 9.87 -3.34
N HIS A 18 -0.22 9.47 -3.59
CA HIS A 18 0.14 8.79 -4.83
C HIS A 18 0.72 7.41 -4.52
N ARG A 19 0.59 6.52 -5.46
CA ARG A 19 1.14 5.17 -5.39
C ARG A 19 1.87 4.82 -6.67
N SER A 20 2.93 4.03 -6.56
CA SER A 20 3.70 3.58 -7.72
C SER A 20 4.24 2.17 -7.48
N LEU A 21 4.55 1.46 -8.55
CA LEU A 21 5.12 0.12 -8.50
C LEU A 21 6.66 0.12 -8.40
N SER A 22 7.29 1.28 -8.27
CA SER A 22 8.72 1.38 -8.05
C SER A 22 9.09 2.65 -7.28
N ARG A 23 10.11 2.54 -6.42
CA ARG A 23 10.69 3.67 -5.69
C ARG A 23 11.15 4.79 -6.63
N LYS A 24 11.76 4.43 -7.76
CA LYS A 24 12.21 5.39 -8.77
C LYS A 24 11.06 6.22 -9.34
N THR A 25 9.92 5.58 -9.61
CA THR A 25 8.71 6.26 -10.09
C THR A 25 8.14 7.18 -9.00
N SER A 26 8.08 6.72 -7.75
CA SER A 26 7.62 7.54 -6.63
C SER A 26 8.47 8.80 -6.46
N GLN A 27 9.79 8.67 -6.51
CA GLN A 27 10.72 9.80 -6.43
C GLN A 27 10.51 10.81 -7.58
N LYS A 28 10.27 10.32 -8.79
CA LYS A 28 9.94 11.21 -9.93
C LYS A 28 8.63 11.96 -9.73
N ILE A 29 7.61 11.29 -9.20
CA ILE A 29 6.32 11.93 -8.90
C ILE A 29 6.52 13.02 -7.85
N ASN A 30 7.26 12.74 -6.77
CA ASN A 30 7.58 13.73 -5.75
C ASN A 30 8.27 14.96 -6.34
N ALA A 31 9.28 14.76 -7.18
CA ALA A 31 9.99 15.85 -7.83
C ALA A 31 9.06 16.71 -8.73
N ILE A 32 8.17 16.07 -9.49
CA ILE A 32 7.19 16.76 -10.33
C ILE A 32 6.20 17.57 -9.47
N ILE A 33 5.73 17.03 -8.35
CA ILE A 33 4.83 17.74 -7.44
C ILE A 33 5.51 18.99 -6.89
N GLU A 34 6.75 18.86 -6.43
CA GLU A 34 7.53 19.97 -5.87
C GLU A 34 7.82 21.05 -6.92
N GLU A 35 8.29 20.65 -8.10
CA GLU A 35 8.54 21.55 -9.23
C GLU A 35 7.27 22.30 -9.64
N THR A 36 6.15 21.58 -9.76
CA THR A 36 4.85 22.16 -10.12
C THR A 36 4.37 23.15 -9.08
N THR A 37 4.51 22.82 -7.79
CA THR A 37 4.17 23.71 -6.68
C THR A 37 4.96 25.01 -6.77
N ASN A 38 6.27 24.94 -6.95
CA ASN A 38 7.14 26.11 -7.08
C ASN A 38 6.81 26.94 -8.34
N LEU A 39 6.54 26.29 -9.47
CA LEU A 39 6.16 26.97 -10.72
C LEU A 39 4.84 27.74 -10.57
N VAL A 40 3.83 27.12 -9.98
CA VAL A 40 2.53 27.75 -9.76
C VAL A 40 2.66 28.90 -8.76
N ALA A 41 3.37 28.71 -7.68
CA ALA A 41 3.62 29.76 -6.67
C ALA A 41 4.30 30.98 -7.30
N ALA A 42 5.33 30.78 -8.13
CA ALA A 42 5.99 31.86 -8.86
C ALA A 42 5.05 32.60 -9.82
N LYS A 43 4.23 31.89 -10.58
CA LYS A 43 3.27 32.49 -11.53
C LYS A 43 2.16 33.29 -10.84
N THR A 44 1.72 32.82 -9.67
CA THR A 44 0.61 33.45 -8.91
C THR A 44 1.09 34.46 -7.86
N LYS A 45 2.43 34.66 -7.74
CA LYS A 45 3.04 35.50 -6.71
C LYS A 45 2.65 35.08 -5.29
N THR A 46 2.52 33.78 -5.05
CA THR A 46 2.25 33.17 -3.76
C THR A 46 3.48 32.43 -3.23
N LYS A 47 3.39 31.84 -2.05
CA LYS A 47 4.38 30.90 -1.51
C LYS A 47 3.80 29.49 -1.62
N GLY A 48 4.58 28.56 -2.18
CA GLY A 48 4.26 27.14 -2.23
C GLY A 48 5.19 26.36 -1.31
N GLU A 49 4.63 25.40 -0.61
CA GLU A 49 5.36 24.44 0.23
C GLU A 49 4.80 23.05 -0.04
N THR A 50 5.70 22.06 -0.19
CA THR A 50 5.32 20.66 -0.36
C THR A 50 5.87 19.87 0.81
N ILE A 51 5.00 19.09 1.49
CA ILE A 51 5.36 18.24 2.62
C ILE A 51 5.01 16.81 2.28
N PHE A 52 6.00 15.91 2.27
CA PHE A 52 5.80 14.48 2.12
C PHE A 52 5.83 13.83 3.50
N LEU A 53 4.70 13.24 3.94
CA LEU A 53 4.56 12.71 5.29
C LEU A 53 5.06 11.29 5.42
N ALA A 54 4.66 10.40 4.50
CA ALA A 54 5.04 9.00 4.51
C ALA A 54 5.33 8.53 3.08
N SER A 55 6.30 7.62 2.95
CA SER A 55 6.63 6.97 1.68
C SER A 55 6.94 5.51 1.96
N TYR A 56 6.13 4.62 1.42
CA TYR A 56 6.36 3.17 1.48
C TYR A 56 6.87 2.69 0.14
N ASP A 57 7.86 1.81 0.18
CA ASP A 57 8.31 1.11 -1.02
C ASP A 57 7.27 0.04 -1.43
N PRO A 58 7.16 -0.30 -2.72
CA PRO A 58 6.27 -1.37 -3.14
C PRO A 58 6.72 -2.69 -2.54
N VAL A 59 5.75 -3.50 -2.09
CA VAL A 59 6.02 -4.88 -1.67
C VAL A 59 6.36 -5.70 -2.90
N ILE A 60 7.56 -6.25 -2.93
CA ILE A 60 8.00 -7.18 -3.99
C ILE A 60 8.28 -8.53 -3.34
N ASN A 61 7.39 -9.48 -3.58
CA ASN A 61 7.53 -10.82 -3.04
C ASN A 61 8.72 -11.56 -3.64
N ASN A 62 9.48 -12.24 -2.78
CA ASN A 62 10.56 -13.11 -3.22
C ASN A 62 9.99 -14.36 -3.93
N PRO A 63 10.41 -14.67 -5.18
CA PRO A 63 9.84 -15.77 -5.97
C PRO A 63 9.98 -17.15 -5.31
N GLU A 64 11.07 -17.40 -4.59
CA GLU A 64 11.29 -18.69 -3.89
C GLU A 64 10.31 -18.85 -2.73
N LEU A 65 10.07 -17.78 -1.96
CA LEU A 65 9.10 -17.79 -0.89
C LEU A 65 7.66 -17.94 -1.42
N VAL A 66 7.35 -17.32 -2.56
CA VAL A 66 6.05 -17.53 -3.25
C VAL A 66 5.88 -19.00 -3.63
N LYS A 67 6.90 -19.61 -4.24
CA LYS A 67 6.85 -21.03 -4.61
C LYS A 67 6.66 -21.93 -3.38
N ARG A 68 7.39 -21.65 -2.30
CA ARG A 68 7.25 -22.37 -1.03
C ARG A 68 5.81 -22.27 -0.47
N LEU A 69 5.22 -21.07 -0.49
CA LEU A 69 3.83 -20.89 -0.08
C LEU A 69 2.86 -21.74 -0.92
N GLN A 70 3.07 -21.76 -2.24
CA GLN A 70 2.26 -22.57 -3.14
C GLN A 70 2.34 -24.07 -2.82
N ASP A 71 3.54 -24.56 -2.53
CA ASP A 71 3.76 -25.96 -2.18
C ASP A 71 3.12 -26.32 -0.83
N ILE A 72 3.21 -25.43 0.17
CA ILE A 72 2.51 -25.56 1.45
C ILE A 72 1.00 -25.61 1.24
N CYS A 73 0.44 -24.68 0.47
CA CYS A 73 -0.99 -24.66 0.21
C CYS A 73 -1.46 -25.96 -0.45
N ARG A 74 -0.71 -26.53 -1.40
CA ARG A 74 -1.02 -27.83 -2.02
C ARG A 74 -0.99 -28.96 -1.00
N GLN A 75 0.04 -29.03 -0.13
CA GLN A 75 0.17 -30.07 0.89
C GLN A 75 -0.97 -30.02 1.90
N LEU A 76 -1.37 -28.80 2.32
CA LEU A 76 -2.45 -28.57 3.27
C LEU A 76 -3.85 -28.63 2.63
N LYS A 77 -3.93 -28.82 1.30
CA LYS A 77 -5.18 -28.78 0.50
C LYS A 77 -5.94 -27.44 0.68
N ILE A 78 -5.20 -26.36 0.81
CA ILE A 78 -5.74 -25.00 0.88
C ILE A 78 -5.81 -24.45 -0.54
N ASN A 79 -6.95 -23.84 -0.88
CA ASN A 79 -7.12 -23.20 -2.18
C ASN A 79 -6.19 -22.00 -2.31
N TYR A 80 -5.46 -21.93 -3.41
CA TYR A 80 -4.52 -20.87 -3.74
C TYR A 80 -4.91 -20.22 -5.06
N LEU A 81 -4.93 -18.89 -5.07
CA LEU A 81 -5.17 -18.08 -6.26
C LEU A 81 -4.02 -17.09 -6.45
N PRO A 82 -3.53 -16.87 -7.68
CA PRO A 82 -2.61 -15.80 -7.97
C PRO A 82 -3.27 -14.45 -7.63
N ALA A 83 -2.59 -13.59 -6.90
CA ALA A 83 -3.07 -12.25 -6.64
C ALA A 83 -2.72 -11.33 -7.82
N GLU A 84 -3.66 -10.46 -8.18
CA GLU A 84 -3.38 -9.36 -9.09
C GLU A 84 -2.60 -8.24 -8.40
N ILE A 85 -1.96 -7.39 -9.21
CA ILE A 85 -1.24 -6.22 -8.68
C ILE A 85 -2.23 -5.27 -8.00
N ALA A 86 -2.00 -4.98 -6.72
CA ALA A 86 -2.82 -4.07 -5.95
C ALA A 86 -2.03 -2.79 -5.61
N MET A 87 -2.65 -1.63 -5.85
CA MET A 87 -2.07 -0.33 -5.51
C MET A 87 -2.44 0.07 -4.07
N THR A 88 -2.21 -0.83 -3.12
CA THR A 88 -2.39 -0.59 -1.68
C THR A 88 -1.14 0.08 -1.10
N GLY A 89 -1.30 0.75 0.05
CA GLY A 89 -0.17 1.23 0.83
C GLY A 89 0.17 0.21 1.92
N GLU A 90 1.42 -0.25 1.94
CA GLU A 90 1.92 -1.27 2.85
C GLU A 90 3.32 -0.91 3.37
N ASP A 91 3.48 -0.85 4.69
CA ASP A 91 4.79 -0.63 5.32
C ASP A 91 5.73 -1.83 5.19
N PHE A 92 5.19 -3.03 4.95
CA PHE A 92 5.95 -4.24 4.67
C PHE A 92 6.86 -4.10 3.44
N GLY A 93 6.58 -3.18 2.53
CA GLY A 93 7.46 -2.82 1.43
C GLY A 93 8.86 -2.43 1.88
N TYR A 94 8.99 -1.78 3.04
CA TYR A 94 10.29 -1.45 3.63
C TYR A 94 11.11 -2.71 3.96
N PHE A 95 10.48 -3.73 4.51
CA PHE A 95 11.16 -5.00 4.82
C PHE A 95 11.60 -5.73 3.55
N THR A 96 10.79 -5.75 2.50
CA THR A 96 11.14 -6.42 1.24
C THR A 96 12.25 -5.73 0.46
N THR A 97 12.62 -4.50 0.78
CA THR A 97 13.82 -3.85 0.24
C THR A 97 15.11 -4.32 0.92
N LEU A 98 15.04 -4.83 2.14
CA LEU A 98 16.19 -5.24 2.95
C LEU A 98 16.37 -6.75 3.00
N TYR A 99 15.27 -7.49 2.97
CA TYR A 99 15.25 -8.94 3.14
C TYR A 99 14.32 -9.61 2.13
N PRO A 100 14.59 -10.87 1.77
CA PRO A 100 13.61 -11.68 1.04
C PRO A 100 12.32 -11.78 1.87
N GLY A 101 11.23 -11.23 1.36
CA GLY A 101 9.94 -11.18 2.05
C GLY A 101 8.80 -11.73 1.21
N LEU A 102 7.71 -12.07 1.87
CA LEU A 102 6.48 -12.56 1.27
C LEU A 102 5.29 -11.95 1.99
N LEU A 103 4.46 -11.25 1.26
CA LEU A 103 3.12 -10.81 1.69
C LEU A 103 2.09 -11.54 0.83
N PHE A 104 1.05 -12.06 1.45
CA PHE A 104 -0.07 -12.70 0.76
C PHE A 104 -1.41 -12.29 1.37
N TRP A 105 -2.44 -12.33 0.56
CA TRP A 105 -3.80 -12.09 1.02
C TRP A 105 -4.40 -13.37 1.57
N LEU A 106 -4.95 -13.29 2.79
CA LEU A 106 -5.73 -14.36 3.38
C LEU A 106 -7.22 -14.09 3.15
N GLY A 107 -7.92 -15.04 2.53
CA GLY A 107 -9.35 -14.93 2.30
C GLY A 107 -10.11 -14.89 3.63
N SER A 108 -10.86 -13.83 3.87
CA SER A 108 -11.61 -13.61 5.12
C SER A 108 -12.97 -14.29 5.15
N GLY A 109 -13.48 -14.77 4.00
CA GLY A 109 -14.86 -15.27 3.87
C GLY A 109 -15.94 -14.20 4.05
N CYS A 110 -15.57 -12.92 4.17
CA CYS A 110 -16.46 -11.78 4.29
C CYS A 110 -16.83 -11.24 2.90
N PRO A 111 -18.12 -10.96 2.62
CA PRO A 111 -18.54 -10.39 1.34
C PRO A 111 -18.27 -8.88 1.23
N TYR A 112 -17.96 -8.22 2.33
CA TYR A 112 -17.71 -6.79 2.35
C TYR A 112 -16.22 -6.49 2.21
N PRO A 113 -15.82 -5.38 1.53
CA PRO A 113 -14.42 -5.02 1.35
C PRO A 113 -13.78 -4.57 2.66
N LEU A 114 -12.43 -4.61 2.70
CA LEU A 114 -11.64 -3.99 3.76
C LEU A 114 -12.08 -2.54 3.99
N HIS A 115 -12.05 -2.09 5.25
CA HIS A 115 -12.48 -0.76 5.71
C HIS A 115 -13.99 -0.50 5.63
N SER A 116 -14.81 -1.47 5.23
CA SER A 116 -16.26 -1.37 5.42
C SER A 116 -16.63 -1.51 6.90
N ALA A 117 -17.60 -0.72 7.38
CA ALA A 117 -18.16 -0.88 8.72
C ALA A 117 -18.83 -2.27 8.93
N GLN A 118 -19.13 -2.98 7.84
CA GLN A 118 -19.71 -4.32 7.84
C GLN A 118 -18.67 -5.43 7.64
N PHE A 119 -17.37 -5.08 7.57
CA PHE A 119 -16.33 -6.06 7.41
C PHE A 119 -16.19 -6.90 8.69
N LEU A 120 -16.54 -8.17 8.59
CA LEU A 120 -16.43 -9.15 9.66
C LEU A 120 -15.82 -10.44 9.07
N PRO A 121 -14.52 -10.69 9.28
CA PRO A 121 -13.89 -11.93 8.82
C PRO A 121 -14.50 -13.14 9.56
N LYS A 122 -14.55 -14.27 8.88
CA LYS A 122 -14.96 -15.52 9.50
C LYS A 122 -13.80 -16.12 10.30
N ASP A 123 -14.11 -16.77 11.42
CA ASP A 123 -13.11 -17.38 12.32
C ASP A 123 -12.27 -18.46 11.62
N GLU A 124 -12.83 -19.15 10.62
CA GLU A 124 -12.12 -20.18 9.85
C GLU A 124 -10.91 -19.63 9.08
N CYS A 125 -10.88 -18.31 8.80
CA CYS A 125 -9.71 -17.71 8.17
C CYS A 125 -8.50 -17.71 9.11
N LEU A 126 -8.71 -17.60 10.43
CA LEU A 126 -7.65 -17.64 11.44
C LEU A 126 -6.98 -19.01 11.45
N GLU A 127 -7.78 -20.10 11.47
CA GLU A 127 -7.25 -21.47 11.42
C GLU A 127 -6.42 -21.67 10.14
N THR A 128 -6.93 -21.23 9.00
CA THR A 128 -6.23 -21.31 7.72
C THR A 128 -4.90 -20.56 7.76
N GLY A 129 -4.89 -19.33 8.30
CA GLY A 129 -3.68 -18.52 8.44
C GLY A 129 -2.64 -19.18 9.36
N ILE A 130 -3.07 -19.69 10.51
CA ILE A 130 -2.20 -20.39 11.47
C ILE A 130 -1.56 -21.62 10.81
N ARG A 131 -2.34 -22.46 10.14
CA ARG A 131 -1.82 -23.66 9.44
C ARG A 131 -0.78 -23.32 8.37
N ILE A 132 -1.01 -22.27 7.59
CA ILE A 132 -0.04 -21.82 6.59
C ILE A 132 1.25 -21.34 7.26
N LEU A 133 1.15 -20.44 8.23
CA LEU A 133 2.31 -19.83 8.89
C LEU A 133 3.11 -20.87 9.69
N SER A 134 2.46 -21.78 10.43
CA SER A 134 3.14 -22.88 11.13
C SER A 134 3.93 -23.75 10.15
N ALA A 135 3.32 -24.20 9.06
CA ALA A 135 4.00 -24.99 8.05
C ALA A 135 5.14 -24.20 7.34
N PHE A 136 5.03 -22.87 7.31
CA PHE A 136 6.05 -22.01 6.73
C PHE A 136 7.30 -21.89 7.63
N VAL A 137 7.12 -21.92 8.95
CA VAL A 137 8.22 -21.77 9.94
C VAL A 137 8.92 -23.11 10.21
N GLU A 138 8.20 -24.24 10.20
CA GLU A 138 8.71 -25.58 10.53
C GLU A 138 9.68 -26.19 9.51
N LYS A 139 9.95 -25.55 8.38
CA LYS A 139 10.88 -25.98 7.32
C LYS A 139 12.01 -24.97 7.10
#